data_c8fdc5657d6b8e87974ded37b12177be
#
_entry.id   c8fdc5657d6b8e87974ded37b12177be
#
_cell.length_a   1.000
_cell.length_b   1.000
_cell.length_c   1.000
_cell.angle_alpha   90.00
_cell.angle_beta   90.00
_cell.angle_gamma   90.00
#
_symmetry.space_group_name_H-M   'P 1'
#
loop_
_entity.id
_entity.type
_entity.pdbx_description
1 polymer ?
#
loop_
_entity_poly.entity_id
_entity_poly.type
_entity_poly.pdbx_seq_one_letter_code
_entity_poly.pdbx_strand_id
1 'polypeptide(L)'
;AGSVNMSKPKHTIALTKVNDLWIIGYYHHGVPSWKKYDDKPNTFSNSLDIRLARTLINIAGENDQTKTMIDPCCGMGTVVLEGLALGYSIKGFDISRDISWKARCNLNHFGFDGMLITEDDINKHQGHYDIAIIDIPYNLYTPITYKEQCDIINSARKLCNKLVLVSYEQMDQEIKQAGFEIRNRIL
;
A
#
# COMPACT_ATOMS: atom_id res chain seq x y z
N ALA A 1 15.79 27.46 37.35
CA ALA A 1 16.60 27.27 36.16
C ALA A 1 16.55 25.78 35.80
N GLY A 2 16.22 25.44 34.54
CA GLY A 2 16.22 24.04 34.06
C GLY A 2 17.62 23.63 33.65
N SER A 3 17.94 22.33 33.80
CA SER A 3 19.19 21.74 33.30
C SER A 3 18.94 20.99 32.00
N VAL A 4 19.90 21.03 31.09
CA VAL A 4 19.87 20.27 29.83
C VAL A 4 20.26 18.82 30.12
N ASN A 5 19.46 17.87 29.71
CA ASN A 5 19.72 16.43 29.76
C ASN A 5 19.53 15.81 28.38
N MET A 6 20.63 15.43 27.73
CA MET A 6 20.61 14.89 26.37
C MET A 6 20.25 13.40 26.32
N SER A 7 20.41 12.65 27.42
CA SER A 7 20.21 11.20 27.44
C SER A 7 18.79 10.82 27.85
N LYS A 8 18.19 11.51 28.83
CA LYS A 8 16.84 11.24 29.34
C LYS A 8 16.13 12.57 29.66
N PRO A 9 15.80 13.36 28.65
CA PRO A 9 15.12 14.64 28.86
C PRO A 9 13.70 14.41 29.36
N LYS A 10 13.24 15.25 30.29
CA LYS A 10 11.82 15.29 30.69
C LYS A 10 10.94 15.88 29.58
N HIS A 11 11.49 16.83 28.85
CA HIS A 11 10.85 17.46 27.69
C HIS A 11 11.88 17.66 26.59
N THR A 12 11.52 17.34 25.36
CA THR A 12 12.36 17.63 24.19
C THR A 12 11.73 18.78 23.42
N ILE A 13 12.54 19.79 23.09
CA ILE A 13 12.12 20.92 22.27
C ILE A 13 12.78 20.76 20.91
N ALA A 14 11.99 20.83 19.85
CA ALA A 14 12.47 20.85 18.48
C ALA A 14 12.37 22.27 17.89
N LEU A 15 13.37 22.62 17.12
CA LEU A 15 13.41 23.82 16.29
C LEU A 15 13.60 23.40 14.84
N THR A 16 12.71 23.84 13.96
CA THR A 16 12.82 23.57 12.51
C THR A 16 12.49 24.84 11.72
N LYS A 17 12.99 24.89 10.48
CA LYS A 17 12.69 25.97 9.55
C LYS A 17 11.89 25.41 8.37
N VAL A 18 10.71 25.98 8.12
CA VAL A 18 9.88 25.65 6.96
C VAL A 18 9.70 26.91 6.15
N ASN A 19 10.18 26.91 4.93
CA ASN A 19 10.36 28.12 4.13
C ASN A 19 11.21 29.15 4.94
N ASP A 20 10.74 30.34 5.18
CA ASP A 20 11.44 31.35 5.99
C ASP A 20 10.92 31.49 7.42
N LEU A 21 10.00 30.62 7.83
CA LEU A 21 9.41 30.62 9.16
C LEU A 21 10.12 29.62 10.08
N TRP A 22 10.58 30.10 11.25
CA TRP A 22 11.07 29.25 12.32
C TRP A 22 9.91 28.75 13.16
N ILE A 23 9.85 27.42 13.36
CA ILE A 23 8.84 26.75 14.18
C ILE A 23 9.57 26.14 15.38
N ILE A 24 9.08 26.45 16.58
CA ILE A 24 9.56 25.86 17.83
C ILE A 24 8.40 25.17 18.53
N GLY A 25 8.63 23.98 19.09
CA GLY A 25 7.61 23.23 19.80
C GLY A 25 8.15 22.06 20.60
N TYR A 26 7.27 21.42 21.35
CA TYR A 26 7.60 20.17 21.99
C TYR A 26 7.73 19.05 20.95
N TYR A 27 8.82 18.31 21.05
CA TYR A 27 9.04 17.14 20.23
C TYR A 27 8.60 15.87 20.98
N HIS A 28 7.69 15.14 20.37
CA HIS A 28 7.30 13.82 20.83
C HIS A 28 7.87 12.78 19.86
N HIS A 29 8.73 11.90 20.36
CA HIS A 29 9.26 10.81 19.55
C HIS A 29 8.13 9.81 19.26
N GLY A 30 7.68 9.79 18.02
CA GLY A 30 6.74 8.78 17.56
C GLY A 30 7.46 7.44 17.41
N VAL A 31 6.93 6.40 18.05
CA VAL A 31 7.33 5.04 17.73
C VAL A 31 6.58 4.64 16.46
N PRO A 32 7.26 4.46 15.34
CA PRO A 32 6.60 4.10 14.09
C PRO A 32 6.04 2.68 14.18
N SER A 33 4.76 2.56 14.54
CA SER A 33 4.07 1.26 14.74
C SER A 33 4.08 0.36 13.50
N TRP A 34 4.25 0.96 12.33
CA TRP A 34 4.37 0.24 11.05
C TRP A 34 5.69 -0.51 10.91
N LYS A 35 6.75 -0.08 11.61
CA LYS A 35 8.10 -0.65 11.47
C LYS A 35 8.16 -2.15 11.79
N LYS A 36 7.28 -2.63 12.67
CA LYS A 36 7.17 -4.06 12.98
C LYS A 36 6.78 -4.92 11.77
N TYR A 37 6.13 -4.34 10.77
CA TYR A 37 5.68 -5.06 9.57
C TYR A 37 6.79 -5.22 8.51
N ASP A 38 7.98 -4.63 8.73
CA ASP A 38 9.16 -4.93 7.91
C ASP A 38 9.68 -6.35 8.17
N ASP A 39 9.46 -6.90 9.37
CA ASP A 39 9.93 -8.22 9.81
C ASP A 39 9.00 -9.35 9.35
N LYS A 40 8.47 -9.28 8.12
CA LYS A 40 7.66 -10.33 7.52
C LYS A 40 8.47 -11.62 7.36
N PRO A 41 7.92 -12.81 7.71
CA PRO A 41 8.62 -14.09 7.53
C PRO A 41 8.92 -14.42 6.06
N ASN A 42 8.10 -13.91 5.13
CA ASN A 42 8.30 -14.07 3.70
C ASN A 42 8.47 -12.71 3.04
N THR A 43 9.59 -12.50 2.35
CA THR A 43 9.90 -11.26 1.64
C THR A 43 10.43 -11.56 0.25
N PHE A 44 10.21 -10.64 -0.68
CA PHE A 44 10.95 -10.54 -1.93
C PHE A 44 11.76 -9.24 -1.94
N SER A 45 12.88 -9.25 -2.64
CA SER A 45 13.74 -8.06 -2.78
C SER A 45 13.05 -6.87 -3.43
N ASN A 46 11.98 -7.11 -4.18
CA ASN A 46 11.15 -6.13 -4.88
C ASN A 46 9.74 -5.96 -4.26
N SER A 47 9.53 -6.46 -3.04
CA SER A 47 8.30 -6.13 -2.31
C SER A 47 8.21 -4.63 -2.10
N LEU A 48 7.00 -4.09 -2.25
CA LEU A 48 6.75 -2.67 -2.00
C LEU A 48 7.24 -2.27 -0.60
N ASP A 49 7.94 -1.13 -0.51
CA ASP A 49 8.38 -0.56 0.78
C ASP A 49 7.15 -0.31 1.66
N ILE A 50 7.26 -0.65 2.93
CA ILE A 50 6.13 -0.57 3.88
C ILE A 50 5.61 0.86 4.05
N ARG A 51 6.49 1.87 3.99
CA ARG A 51 6.09 3.28 4.07
C ARG A 51 5.32 3.71 2.84
N LEU A 52 5.74 3.20 1.66
CA LEU A 52 5.02 3.45 0.42
C LEU A 52 3.65 2.78 0.46
N ALA A 53 3.55 1.51 0.86
CA ALA A 53 2.28 0.82 1.03
C ALA A 53 1.33 1.59 1.96
N ARG A 54 1.82 2.07 3.11
CA ARG A 54 1.05 2.89 4.03
C ARG A 54 0.60 4.21 3.42
N THR A 55 1.46 4.84 2.62
CA THR A 55 1.13 6.07 1.90
C THR A 55 0.03 5.83 0.88
N LEU A 56 0.10 4.73 0.13
CA LEU A 56 -0.94 4.36 -0.84
C LEU A 56 -2.29 4.12 -0.16
N ILE A 57 -2.31 3.43 0.98
CA ILE A 57 -3.54 3.23 1.78
C ILE A 57 -4.13 4.57 2.24
N ASN A 58 -3.30 5.49 2.74
CA ASN A 58 -3.77 6.80 3.19
C ASN A 58 -4.34 7.65 2.03
N ILE A 59 -3.69 7.64 0.86
CA ILE A 59 -4.18 8.29 -0.36
C ILE A 59 -5.48 7.63 -0.85
N ALA A 60 -5.54 6.31 -0.78
CA ALA A 60 -6.69 5.53 -1.21
C ALA A 60 -7.91 5.81 -0.32
N GLY A 61 -7.75 5.68 0.98
CA GLY A 61 -8.83 5.69 1.96
C GLY A 61 -9.29 7.07 2.41
N GLU A 62 -8.45 8.11 2.30
CA GLU A 62 -8.79 9.49 2.71
C GLU A 62 -9.39 9.57 4.12
N ASN A 63 -8.92 8.70 5.05
CA ASN A 63 -9.43 8.50 6.41
C ASN A 63 -10.88 7.98 6.51
N ASP A 64 -11.47 7.48 5.43
CA ASP A 64 -12.79 6.85 5.44
C ASP A 64 -12.66 5.32 5.53
N GLN A 65 -12.65 4.80 6.76
CA GLN A 65 -12.53 3.36 7.03
C GLN A 65 -13.80 2.55 6.68
N THR A 66 -14.88 3.20 6.23
CA THR A 66 -16.07 2.50 5.75
C THR A 66 -15.88 1.94 4.34
N LYS A 67 -14.87 2.40 3.62
CA LYS A 67 -14.55 1.95 2.26
C LYS A 67 -13.96 0.55 2.25
N THR A 68 -14.43 -0.24 1.30
CA THR A 68 -13.88 -1.57 1.00
C THR A 68 -12.74 -1.46 0.00
N MET A 69 -11.64 -2.16 0.27
CA MET A 69 -10.44 -2.12 -0.56
C MET A 69 -10.04 -3.50 -1.07
N ILE A 70 -9.37 -3.52 -2.23
CA ILE A 70 -8.78 -4.72 -2.82
C ILE A 70 -7.38 -4.42 -3.35
N ASP A 71 -6.46 -5.36 -3.12
CA ASP A 71 -5.16 -5.42 -3.80
C ASP A 71 -5.12 -6.67 -4.68
N PRO A 72 -5.39 -6.55 -5.99
CA PRO A 72 -5.51 -7.70 -6.88
C PRO A 72 -4.19 -8.22 -7.46
N CYS A 73 -3.08 -7.65 -7.05
CA CYS A 73 -1.71 -8.09 -7.37
C CYS A 73 -0.86 -8.05 -6.10
N CYS A 74 -1.38 -8.63 -5.01
CA CYS A 74 -0.92 -8.33 -3.66
C CYS A 74 0.50 -8.80 -3.32
N GLY A 75 1.12 -9.64 -4.14
CA GLY A 75 2.46 -10.15 -3.89
C GLY A 75 2.58 -10.72 -2.48
N MET A 76 3.51 -10.24 -1.69
CA MET A 76 3.72 -10.68 -0.29
C MET A 76 2.71 -10.08 0.71
N GLY A 77 1.68 -9.37 0.23
CA GLY A 77 0.59 -8.84 1.04
C GLY A 77 0.93 -7.57 1.82
N THR A 78 1.94 -6.81 1.41
CA THR A 78 2.39 -5.61 2.14
C THR A 78 1.30 -4.54 2.22
N VAL A 79 0.61 -4.26 1.11
CA VAL A 79 -0.49 -3.28 1.06
C VAL A 79 -1.67 -3.76 1.91
N VAL A 80 -2.03 -5.04 1.80
CA VAL A 80 -3.11 -5.63 2.59
C VAL A 80 -2.80 -5.53 4.09
N LEU A 81 -1.57 -5.88 4.48
CA LEU A 81 -1.11 -5.82 5.86
C LEU A 81 -1.20 -4.40 6.44
N GLU A 82 -0.73 -3.39 5.68
CA GLU A 82 -0.82 -2.00 6.10
C GLU A 82 -2.27 -1.48 6.16
N GLY A 83 -3.11 -1.87 5.22
CA GLY A 83 -4.52 -1.52 5.23
C GLY A 83 -5.24 -2.07 6.48
N LEU A 84 -5.02 -3.35 6.81
CA LEU A 84 -5.55 -3.97 8.02
C LEU A 84 -5.02 -3.30 9.29
N ALA A 85 -3.72 -2.98 9.32
CA ALA A 85 -3.08 -2.29 10.45
C ALA A 85 -3.63 -0.87 10.70
N LEU A 86 -4.16 -0.23 9.66
CA LEU A 86 -4.83 1.07 9.72
C LEU A 86 -6.35 0.96 9.97
N GLY A 87 -6.88 -0.26 10.09
CA GLY A 87 -8.29 -0.52 10.38
C GLY A 87 -9.21 -0.49 9.16
N TYR A 88 -8.68 -0.58 7.95
CA TYR A 88 -9.49 -0.68 6.74
C TYR A 88 -9.97 -2.10 6.48
N SER A 89 -11.14 -2.23 5.84
CA SER A 89 -11.61 -3.48 5.27
C SER A 89 -10.93 -3.71 3.92
N ILE A 90 -9.87 -4.50 3.91
CA ILE A 90 -9.07 -4.79 2.71
C ILE A 90 -8.87 -6.29 2.53
N LYS A 91 -8.92 -6.73 1.28
CA LYS A 91 -8.57 -8.08 0.83
C LYS A 91 -7.48 -8.01 -0.22
N GLY A 92 -6.87 -9.15 -0.53
CA GLY A 92 -5.90 -9.24 -1.61
C GLY A 92 -5.98 -10.58 -2.33
N PHE A 93 -5.44 -10.62 -3.54
CA PHE A 93 -5.17 -11.87 -4.22
C PHE A 93 -3.95 -11.74 -5.14
N ASP A 94 -3.40 -12.87 -5.47
CA ASP A 94 -2.30 -12.98 -6.44
C ASP A 94 -2.57 -14.21 -7.30
N ILE A 95 -2.18 -14.14 -8.57
CA ILE A 95 -2.37 -15.23 -9.52
C ILE A 95 -1.49 -16.45 -9.18
N SER A 96 -0.40 -16.22 -8.46
CA SER A 96 0.51 -17.27 -8.01
C SER A 96 0.07 -17.88 -6.70
N ARG A 97 -0.20 -19.17 -6.70
CA ARG A 97 -0.54 -19.95 -5.51
C ARG A 97 0.53 -19.88 -4.41
N ASP A 98 1.80 -19.99 -4.80
CA ASP A 98 2.93 -19.93 -3.85
C ASP A 98 3.03 -18.55 -3.18
N ILE A 99 2.87 -17.50 -3.97
CA ILE A 99 2.90 -16.12 -3.48
C ILE A 99 1.73 -15.83 -2.55
N SER A 100 0.51 -16.20 -2.95
CA SER A 100 -0.70 -16.06 -2.12
C SER A 100 -0.55 -16.80 -0.79
N TRP A 101 0.03 -18.02 -0.81
CA TRP A 101 0.28 -18.76 0.41
C TRP A 101 1.28 -18.05 1.33
N LYS A 102 2.39 -17.53 0.80
CA LYS A 102 3.38 -16.76 1.55
C LYS A 102 2.79 -15.49 2.14
N ALA A 103 1.96 -14.80 1.38
CA ALA A 103 1.24 -13.61 1.86
C ALA A 103 0.27 -13.95 3.01
N ARG A 104 -0.44 -15.07 2.95
CA ARG A 104 -1.26 -15.59 4.08
C ARG A 104 -0.42 -15.82 5.33
N CYS A 105 0.76 -16.44 5.17
CA CYS A 105 1.68 -16.66 6.28
C CYS A 105 2.12 -15.32 6.90
N ASN A 106 2.37 -14.30 6.09
CA ASN A 106 2.73 -12.97 6.57
C ASN A 106 1.59 -12.34 7.38
N LEU A 107 0.35 -12.38 6.89
CA LEU A 107 -0.80 -11.85 7.64
C LEU A 107 -0.97 -12.58 8.97
N ASN A 108 -0.96 -13.91 8.96
CA ASN A 108 -1.11 -14.74 10.16
C ASN A 108 -0.01 -14.46 11.20
N HIS A 109 1.23 -14.22 10.75
CA HIS A 109 2.35 -13.89 11.63
C HIS A 109 2.08 -12.62 12.47
N PHE A 110 1.39 -11.65 11.90
CA PHE A 110 1.03 -10.41 12.61
C PHE A 110 -0.37 -10.44 13.26
N GLY A 111 -1.00 -11.62 13.30
CA GLY A 111 -2.29 -11.81 13.97
C GLY A 111 -3.51 -11.39 13.15
N PHE A 112 -3.36 -11.20 11.85
CA PHE A 112 -4.47 -10.97 10.93
C PHE A 112 -4.92 -12.28 10.29
N ASP A 113 -6.16 -12.31 9.79
CA ASP A 113 -6.69 -13.48 9.10
C ASP A 113 -6.05 -13.65 7.71
N GLY A 114 -5.24 -14.68 7.54
CA GLY A 114 -4.61 -15.01 6.27
C GLY A 114 -5.61 -15.34 5.16
N MET A 115 -6.85 -15.71 5.49
CA MET A 115 -7.90 -16.00 4.49
C MET A 115 -8.38 -14.77 3.74
N LEU A 116 -8.00 -13.57 4.20
CA LEU A 116 -8.21 -12.31 3.46
C LEU A 116 -7.39 -12.25 2.16
N ILE A 117 -6.42 -13.16 1.98
CA ILE A 117 -5.68 -13.31 0.74
C ILE A 117 -6.06 -14.63 0.06
N THR A 118 -6.36 -14.57 -1.24
CA THR A 118 -6.73 -15.72 -2.04
C THR A 118 -5.80 -15.88 -3.26
N GLU A 119 -5.77 -17.07 -3.85
CA GLU A 119 -5.24 -17.28 -5.20
C GLU A 119 -6.35 -16.93 -6.18
N ASP A 120 -6.14 -15.92 -7.05
CA ASP A 120 -7.13 -15.54 -8.06
C ASP A 120 -6.47 -14.73 -9.19
N ASP A 121 -7.17 -14.61 -10.31
CA ASP A 121 -6.77 -13.85 -11.49
C ASP A 121 -7.67 -12.62 -11.62
N ILE A 122 -7.08 -11.44 -11.63
CA ILE A 122 -7.83 -10.16 -11.75
C ILE A 122 -8.76 -10.15 -12.98
N ASN A 123 -8.37 -10.83 -14.05
CA ASN A 123 -9.17 -10.88 -15.28
C ASN A 123 -10.42 -11.77 -15.17
N LYS A 124 -10.49 -12.61 -14.12
CA LYS A 124 -11.59 -13.56 -13.87
C LYS A 124 -12.35 -13.25 -12.60
N HIS A 125 -11.71 -12.48 -11.69
CA HIS A 125 -12.29 -12.17 -10.39
C HIS A 125 -13.67 -11.47 -10.54
N GLN A 126 -14.61 -11.91 -9.71
CA GLN A 126 -15.93 -11.31 -9.62
C GLN A 126 -16.09 -10.68 -8.24
N GLY A 127 -16.37 -9.41 -8.22
CA GLY A 127 -16.55 -8.63 -7.01
C GLY A 127 -16.52 -7.14 -7.33
N HIS A 128 -16.95 -6.33 -6.38
CA HIS A 128 -16.87 -4.89 -6.51
C HIS A 128 -16.45 -4.28 -5.18
N TYR A 129 -15.52 -3.35 -5.23
CA TYR A 129 -14.91 -2.68 -4.09
C TYR A 129 -14.97 -1.17 -4.33
N ASP A 130 -14.91 -0.39 -3.27
CA ASP A 130 -14.82 1.06 -3.43
C ASP A 130 -13.49 1.47 -4.06
N ILE A 131 -12.40 0.78 -3.70
CA ILE A 131 -11.04 1.16 -4.05
C ILE A 131 -10.21 -0.08 -4.40
N ALA A 132 -9.46 -0.01 -5.51
CA ALA A 132 -8.36 -0.92 -5.77
C ALA A 132 -7.01 -0.20 -5.63
N ILE A 133 -6.04 -0.90 -5.05
CA ILE A 133 -4.64 -0.45 -4.96
C ILE A 133 -3.82 -1.49 -5.69
N ILE A 134 -3.10 -1.09 -6.72
CA ILE A 134 -2.36 -2.01 -7.59
C ILE A 134 -0.92 -1.49 -7.76
N ASP A 135 0.05 -2.28 -7.33
CA ASP A 135 1.42 -2.19 -7.80
C ASP A 135 1.51 -3.09 -9.03
N ILE A 136 1.40 -2.48 -10.23
CA ILE A 136 1.29 -3.26 -11.45
C ILE A 136 2.59 -4.02 -11.71
N PRO A 137 2.56 -5.34 -11.99
CA PRO A 137 3.78 -6.09 -12.27
C PRO A 137 4.59 -5.44 -13.41
N TYR A 138 5.90 -5.38 -13.24
CA TYR A 138 6.84 -4.85 -14.21
C TYR A 138 8.00 -5.84 -14.42
N ASN A 139 8.60 -5.84 -15.62
CA ASN A 139 9.50 -6.86 -16.14
C ASN A 139 10.86 -7.05 -15.41
N LEU A 140 11.02 -6.58 -14.16
CA LEU A 140 12.28 -6.82 -13.44
C LEU A 140 12.39 -8.26 -12.89
N TYR A 141 11.27 -8.88 -12.48
CA TYR A 141 11.28 -10.20 -11.84
C TYR A 141 10.15 -11.11 -12.30
N THR A 142 9.02 -10.56 -12.66
CA THR A 142 7.90 -11.32 -13.23
C THR A 142 7.73 -10.90 -14.68
N PRO A 143 7.97 -11.79 -15.64
CA PRO A 143 7.71 -11.47 -17.04
C PRO A 143 6.24 -11.08 -17.21
N ILE A 144 6.00 -9.91 -17.74
CA ILE A 144 4.67 -9.42 -18.07
C ILE A 144 4.74 -8.62 -19.37
N THR A 145 3.80 -8.84 -20.25
CA THR A 145 3.67 -8.07 -21.48
C THR A 145 2.91 -6.77 -21.22
N TYR A 146 3.15 -5.77 -22.04
CA TYR A 146 2.38 -4.52 -22.02
C TYR A 146 0.87 -4.77 -22.16
N LYS A 147 0.47 -5.73 -22.98
CA LYS A 147 -0.93 -6.13 -23.13
C LYS A 147 -1.52 -6.64 -21.82
N GLU A 148 -0.82 -7.48 -21.09
CA GLU A 148 -1.27 -7.98 -19.79
C GLU A 148 -1.41 -6.85 -18.76
N GLN A 149 -0.51 -5.86 -18.78
CA GLN A 149 -0.66 -4.66 -17.95
C GLN A 149 -1.93 -3.87 -18.29
N CYS A 150 -2.23 -3.71 -19.59
CA CYS A 150 -3.47 -3.09 -20.04
C CYS A 150 -4.71 -3.90 -19.60
N ASP A 151 -4.65 -5.22 -19.70
CA ASP A 151 -5.72 -6.11 -19.28
C ASP A 151 -5.98 -6.01 -17.76
N ILE A 152 -4.94 -5.86 -16.94
CA ILE A 152 -5.04 -5.59 -15.49
C ILE A 152 -5.80 -4.27 -15.24
N ILE A 153 -5.42 -3.17 -15.91
CA ILE A 153 -6.07 -1.87 -15.74
C ILE A 153 -7.55 -1.93 -16.16
N ASN A 154 -7.85 -2.57 -17.29
CA ASN A 154 -9.21 -2.77 -17.76
C ASN A 154 -10.06 -3.61 -16.80
N SER A 155 -9.46 -4.63 -16.20
CA SER A 155 -10.12 -5.48 -15.20
C SER A 155 -10.33 -4.73 -13.89
N ALA A 156 -9.37 -3.90 -13.47
CA ALA A 156 -9.52 -3.04 -12.30
C ALA A 156 -10.75 -2.12 -12.41
N ARG A 157 -11.07 -1.61 -13.62
CA ARG A 157 -12.27 -0.77 -13.82
C ARG A 157 -13.57 -1.48 -13.51
N LYS A 158 -13.61 -2.79 -13.70
CA LYS A 158 -14.80 -3.62 -13.35
C LYS A 158 -14.89 -3.88 -11.85
N LEU A 159 -13.75 -3.86 -11.16
CA LEU A 159 -13.65 -4.20 -9.75
C LEU A 159 -13.85 -2.99 -8.82
N CYS A 160 -13.56 -1.76 -9.27
CA CYS A 160 -13.58 -0.61 -8.38
C CYS A 160 -13.98 0.71 -9.04
N ASN A 161 -14.40 1.66 -8.19
CA ASN A 161 -14.69 3.02 -8.60
C ASN A 161 -13.45 3.93 -8.55
N LYS A 162 -12.54 3.69 -7.60
CA LYS A 162 -11.29 4.43 -7.40
C LYS A 162 -10.10 3.48 -7.53
N LEU A 163 -9.13 3.86 -8.35
CA LEU A 163 -7.88 3.12 -8.54
C LEU A 163 -6.70 3.96 -8.03
N VAL A 164 -5.86 3.36 -7.21
CA VAL A 164 -4.51 3.85 -6.90
C VAL A 164 -3.54 2.90 -7.58
N LEU A 165 -2.83 3.40 -8.60
CA LEU A 165 -1.93 2.60 -9.43
C LEU A 165 -0.49 3.05 -9.21
N VAL A 166 0.39 2.10 -8.95
CA VAL A 166 1.84 2.25 -9.03
C VAL A 166 2.31 1.59 -10.31
N SER A 167 3.05 2.31 -11.13
CA SER A 167 3.62 1.80 -12.38
C SER A 167 5.01 2.37 -12.60
N TYR A 168 5.88 1.59 -13.22
CA TYR A 168 7.20 2.06 -13.63
C TYR A 168 7.13 2.98 -14.85
N GLU A 169 6.25 2.64 -15.79
CA GLU A 169 6.03 3.40 -17.01
C GLU A 169 4.79 4.30 -16.92
N GLN A 170 4.75 5.30 -17.75
CA GLN A 170 3.60 6.20 -17.86
C GLN A 170 2.46 5.51 -18.60
N MET A 171 1.34 5.26 -17.93
CA MET A 171 0.18 4.52 -18.45
C MET A 171 -1.09 5.38 -18.54
N ASP A 172 -0.96 6.67 -18.84
CA ASP A 172 -2.09 7.62 -18.83
C ASP A 172 -3.15 7.32 -19.86
N GLN A 173 -2.73 6.89 -21.05
CA GLN A 173 -3.65 6.57 -22.13
C GLN A 173 -4.48 5.34 -21.79
N GLU A 174 -3.84 4.30 -21.24
CA GLU A 174 -4.45 3.05 -20.84
C GLU A 174 -5.44 3.26 -19.69
N ILE A 175 -5.06 4.07 -18.70
CA ILE A 175 -5.93 4.44 -17.56
C ILE A 175 -7.19 5.16 -18.09
N LYS A 176 -7.04 6.12 -19.01
CA LYS A 176 -8.16 6.84 -19.60
C LYS A 176 -9.02 5.96 -20.51
N GLN A 177 -8.39 5.09 -21.31
CA GLN A 177 -9.09 4.14 -22.18
C GLN A 177 -9.90 3.12 -21.36
N ALA A 178 -9.41 2.71 -20.21
CA ALA A 178 -10.15 1.88 -19.26
C ALA A 178 -11.34 2.61 -18.60
N GLY A 179 -11.46 3.93 -18.77
CA GLY A 179 -12.56 4.73 -18.24
C GLY A 179 -12.32 5.32 -16.84
N PHE A 180 -11.05 5.44 -16.44
CA PHE A 180 -10.67 6.19 -15.23
C PHE A 180 -10.28 7.63 -15.57
N GLU A 181 -10.59 8.55 -14.67
CA GLU A 181 -10.10 9.92 -14.69
C GLU A 181 -8.88 10.04 -13.77
N ILE A 182 -7.78 10.59 -14.29
CA ILE A 182 -6.56 10.82 -13.49
C ILE A 182 -6.74 12.11 -12.70
N ARG A 183 -6.85 12.00 -11.37
CA ARG A 183 -7.01 13.15 -10.48
C ARG A 183 -5.70 13.66 -9.92
N ASN A 184 -4.80 12.74 -9.54
CA ASN A 184 -3.52 13.08 -8.94
C ASN A 184 -2.42 12.20 -9.54
N ARG A 185 -1.21 12.78 -9.60
CA ARG A 185 0.00 12.07 -9.97
C ARG A 185 1.11 12.43 -8.99
N ILE A 186 1.88 11.44 -8.58
CA ILE A 186 3.10 11.57 -7.81
C ILE A 186 4.22 10.95 -8.65
N LEU A 187 5.29 11.70 -8.90
CA LEU A 187 6.47 11.30 -9.68
C LEU A 187 7.65 11.07 -8.74
#